data_21c4d3e09938b7a50efc6d4ac60b40e2
#
_entry.id   21c4d3e09938b7a50efc6d4ac60b40e2
#
_cell.length_a   1.000
_cell.length_b   1.000
_cell.length_c   1.000
_cell.angle_alpha   90.00
_cell.angle_beta   90.00
_cell.angle_gamma   90.00
#
_symmetry.space_group_name_H-M   'P 1'
#
loop_
_entity.id
_entity.type
_entity.pdbx_description
1 polymer ?
#
loop_
_entity_poly.entity_id
_entity_poly.type
_entity_poly.pdbx_seq_one_letter_code
_entity_poly.pdbx_strand_id
1 'polypeptide(L)'
;MGDKWDNVSVRAAPDPKLLEYCETNKQREYLTAWIEFGTSAAAAKELGCSEFNVRSSKRTVETNAAKKGWQKSDNHIPDGYKVKGKSTLLDSDGNTKIQWVKTEVDKERQEEIMRELCESLTQNIKPWPVIKAPKKVDKDLCSVYTITDYHIGAYSWNEETGADWDIKIAEDTLYKAFGDMINGTPDSEQAVFVQMGDFLHWDGLTSVTPLNKHVLDSDGRYPKLVQVAVETCVRAVEMLLHKHKHVHVVMCEGNHDLTGSVWLQAIMKMAFKKNKRVTVDDSVFPYYSFAWGNVFLGWHHGHLTKIRGLAGKFFSEPRFRSQMANTEYIYISTGHYHTKEVVEVSGAVIERHPTLNARDAYGARGFEHSQRGALAITYDKQKGEISRVTVTP
;
A
#
# COMPACT_ATOMS: atom_id res chain seq x y z
N MET A 1 -4.58 18.49 -15.59
CA MET A 1 -3.18 18.93 -15.40
C MET A 1 -2.38 17.66 -15.40
N GLY A 2 -1.79 17.34 -16.56
CA GLY A 2 -1.20 16.05 -16.84
C GLY A 2 0.19 15.89 -16.24
N ASP A 3 0.43 14.71 -15.79
CA ASP A 3 1.68 13.96 -15.76
C ASP A 3 3.01 14.67 -15.57
N LYS A 4 3.36 14.89 -14.30
CA LYS A 4 4.74 15.26 -13.92
C LYS A 4 5.56 14.13 -13.28
N TRP A 5 5.05 12.90 -13.24
CA TRP A 5 5.68 11.81 -12.45
C TRP A 5 6.26 10.65 -13.27
N ASP A 6 6.05 10.64 -14.57
CA ASP A 6 6.77 9.70 -15.42
C ASP A 6 8.15 10.25 -15.73
N ASN A 7 9.21 9.58 -15.31
CA ASN A 7 10.57 9.71 -15.84
C ASN A 7 11.72 10.14 -14.91
N VAL A 8 11.95 9.45 -13.82
CA VAL A 8 13.29 9.52 -13.21
C VAL A 8 14.20 8.36 -13.66
N SER A 9 13.66 7.19 -13.99
CA SER A 9 14.49 6.02 -14.39
C SER A 9 14.88 5.95 -15.88
N VAL A 10 14.32 6.80 -16.73
CA VAL A 10 14.57 6.78 -18.20
C VAL A 10 15.58 7.83 -18.64
N ARG A 11 16.17 8.60 -17.73
CA ARG A 11 16.92 9.82 -18.04
C ARG A 11 18.44 9.72 -18.00
N ALA A 12 19.02 8.57 -17.71
CA ALA A 12 20.46 8.42 -17.81
C ALA A 12 20.90 8.50 -19.28
N ALA A 13 21.95 9.28 -19.54
CA ALA A 13 22.57 9.37 -20.84
C ALA A 13 22.98 7.97 -21.32
N PRO A 14 22.89 7.67 -22.63
CA PRO A 14 23.36 6.38 -23.17
C PRO A 14 24.83 6.16 -22.87
N ASP A 15 25.23 4.88 -22.71
CA ASP A 15 26.65 4.51 -22.65
C ASP A 15 27.32 4.95 -23.95
N PRO A 16 28.41 5.74 -23.91
CA PRO A 16 29.13 6.16 -25.11
C PRO A 16 29.57 5.03 -26.03
N LYS A 17 29.83 3.83 -25.51
CA LYS A 17 30.15 2.63 -26.29
C LYS A 17 29.04 2.22 -27.24
N LEU A 18 27.78 2.60 -26.98
CA LEU A 18 26.67 2.32 -27.90
C LEU A 18 26.81 3.00 -29.25
N LEU A 19 27.62 4.06 -29.36
CA LEU A 19 27.90 4.72 -30.64
C LEU A 19 28.54 3.80 -31.66
N GLU A 20 29.30 2.78 -31.22
CA GLU A 20 29.93 1.77 -32.09
C GLU A 20 28.91 0.85 -32.77
N TYR A 21 27.71 0.75 -32.19
CA TYR A 21 26.65 -0.13 -32.66
C TYR A 21 25.54 0.59 -33.42
N CYS A 22 25.71 1.88 -33.71
CA CYS A 22 24.81 2.65 -34.57
C CYS A 22 24.94 2.19 -36.03
N GLU A 23 23.85 1.78 -36.64
CA GLU A 23 23.79 1.34 -38.04
C GLU A 23 23.45 2.47 -38.99
N THR A 24 22.91 3.61 -38.48
CA THR A 24 22.58 4.78 -39.28
C THR A 24 23.19 6.06 -38.70
N ASN A 25 23.47 7.02 -39.58
CA ASN A 25 23.94 8.33 -39.15
C ASN A 25 22.95 9.02 -38.18
N LYS A 26 21.67 8.80 -38.41
CA LYS A 26 20.61 9.39 -37.58
C LYS A 26 20.56 8.81 -36.15
N GLN A 27 20.82 7.51 -36.03
CA GLN A 27 20.98 6.87 -34.70
C GLN A 27 22.18 7.45 -33.96
N ARG A 28 23.31 7.62 -34.66
CA ARG A 28 24.52 8.19 -34.09
C ARG A 28 24.29 9.64 -33.65
N GLU A 29 23.65 10.47 -34.47
CA GLU A 29 23.27 11.84 -34.17
C GLU A 29 22.41 11.93 -32.90
N TYR A 30 21.37 11.10 -32.78
CA TYR A 30 20.48 11.09 -31.64
C TYR A 30 21.18 10.66 -30.35
N LEU A 31 22.02 9.64 -30.39
CA LEU A 31 22.74 9.16 -29.23
C LEU A 31 23.83 10.16 -28.81
N THR A 32 24.56 10.73 -29.74
CA THR A 32 25.58 11.76 -29.46
C THR A 32 24.95 12.96 -28.78
N ALA A 33 23.86 13.50 -29.31
CA ALA A 33 23.14 14.60 -28.70
C ALA A 33 22.63 14.23 -27.29
N TRP A 34 22.14 13.01 -27.08
CA TRP A 34 21.69 12.60 -25.74
C TRP A 34 22.84 12.49 -24.73
N ILE A 35 24.00 11.99 -25.16
CA ILE A 35 25.21 11.95 -24.31
C ILE A 35 25.66 13.38 -23.97
N GLU A 36 25.66 14.28 -24.94
CA GLU A 36 26.13 15.67 -24.79
C GLU A 36 25.17 16.51 -23.91
N PHE A 37 23.86 16.43 -24.14
CA PHE A 37 22.86 17.23 -23.43
C PHE A 37 22.27 16.54 -22.19
N GLY A 38 22.70 15.32 -21.87
CA GLY A 38 22.37 14.57 -20.64
C GLY A 38 20.96 13.99 -20.58
N THR A 39 19.98 14.50 -21.35
CA THR A 39 18.60 14.01 -21.35
C THR A 39 18.05 13.84 -22.77
N SER A 40 17.16 12.86 -22.97
CA SER A 40 16.48 12.66 -24.26
C SER A 40 15.63 13.85 -24.70
N ALA A 41 15.05 14.58 -23.74
CA ALA A 41 14.24 15.77 -24.00
C ALA A 41 15.10 16.94 -24.49
N ALA A 42 16.27 17.15 -23.86
CA ALA A 42 17.21 18.21 -24.26
C ALA A 42 17.79 17.91 -25.66
N ALA A 43 18.20 16.66 -25.90
CA ALA A 43 18.66 16.21 -27.22
C ALA A 43 17.59 16.41 -28.31
N ALA A 44 16.34 16.03 -28.03
CA ALA A 44 15.23 16.18 -28.97
C ALA A 44 14.95 17.66 -29.31
N LYS A 45 15.03 18.53 -28.31
CA LYS A 45 14.87 19.98 -28.48
C LYS A 45 15.97 20.56 -29.38
N GLU A 46 17.22 20.19 -29.14
CA GLU A 46 18.37 20.66 -29.94
C GLU A 46 18.29 20.20 -31.39
N LEU A 47 17.90 18.96 -31.59
CA LEU A 47 17.78 18.35 -32.93
C LEU A 47 16.46 18.68 -33.65
N GLY A 48 15.55 19.44 -33.04
CA GLY A 48 14.26 19.78 -33.61
C GLY A 48 13.38 18.58 -33.93
N CYS A 49 13.46 17.50 -33.13
CA CYS A 49 12.73 16.25 -33.36
C CYS A 49 11.91 15.85 -32.12
N SER A 50 11.09 14.78 -32.26
CA SER A 50 10.34 14.27 -31.12
C SER A 50 11.25 13.47 -30.16
N GLU A 51 11.02 13.60 -28.87
CA GLU A 51 11.71 12.82 -27.84
C GLU A 51 11.53 11.30 -28.05
N PHE A 52 10.38 10.90 -28.58
CA PHE A 52 10.11 9.51 -28.96
C PHE A 52 11.14 8.98 -29.97
N ASN A 53 11.51 9.76 -30.98
CA ASN A 53 12.50 9.37 -32.00
C ASN A 53 13.87 9.13 -31.38
N VAL A 54 14.30 9.98 -30.45
CA VAL A 54 15.58 9.84 -29.74
C VAL A 54 15.59 8.58 -28.87
N ARG A 55 14.52 8.34 -28.11
CA ARG A 55 14.38 7.13 -27.28
C ARG A 55 14.28 5.86 -28.08
N SER A 56 13.51 5.87 -29.17
CA SER A 56 13.35 4.71 -30.06
C SER A 56 14.68 4.34 -30.70
N SER A 57 15.47 5.31 -31.13
CA SER A 57 16.82 5.09 -31.67
C SER A 57 17.76 4.43 -30.66
N LYS A 58 17.78 4.91 -29.41
CA LYS A 58 18.56 4.28 -28.34
C LYS A 58 18.18 2.81 -28.17
N ARG A 59 16.86 2.52 -28.07
CA ARG A 59 16.37 1.15 -27.90
C ARG A 59 16.79 0.23 -29.05
N THR A 60 16.74 0.73 -30.28
CA THR A 60 17.16 -0.03 -31.47
C THR A 60 18.66 -0.32 -31.42
N VAL A 61 19.48 0.68 -31.09
CA VAL A 61 20.93 0.53 -30.97
C VAL A 61 21.30 -0.43 -29.82
N GLU A 62 20.67 -0.35 -28.67
CA GLU A 62 20.86 -1.31 -27.56
C GLU A 62 20.51 -2.74 -27.97
N THR A 63 19.43 -2.92 -28.75
CA THR A 63 19.04 -4.25 -29.29
C THR A 63 20.09 -4.80 -30.26
N ASN A 64 20.60 -3.96 -31.15
CA ASN A 64 21.65 -4.35 -32.11
C ASN A 64 22.97 -4.62 -31.43
N ALA A 65 23.34 -3.82 -30.44
CA ALA A 65 24.51 -4.01 -29.61
C ALA A 65 24.45 -5.34 -28.84
N ALA A 66 23.31 -5.66 -28.24
CA ALA A 66 23.11 -6.93 -27.54
C ALA A 66 23.26 -8.15 -28.47
N LYS A 67 22.77 -8.08 -29.72
CA LYS A 67 22.97 -9.14 -30.73
C LYS A 67 24.44 -9.34 -31.12
N LYS A 68 25.25 -8.30 -30.96
CA LYS A 68 26.71 -8.30 -31.24
C LYS A 68 27.56 -8.53 -29.98
N GLY A 69 26.93 -9.01 -28.89
CA GLY A 69 27.62 -9.35 -27.65
C GLY A 69 27.87 -8.18 -26.69
N TRP A 70 27.38 -6.96 -27.02
CA TRP A 70 27.44 -5.85 -26.07
C TRP A 70 26.47 -6.13 -24.90
N GLN A 71 26.96 -6.04 -23.71
CA GLN A 71 26.14 -6.10 -22.51
C GLN A 71 26.21 -4.75 -21.82
N LYS A 72 25.06 -4.21 -21.51
CA LYS A 72 24.96 -3.02 -20.67
C LYS A 72 25.74 -3.30 -19.40
N SER A 73 26.75 -2.49 -19.09
CA SER A 73 27.63 -2.68 -17.94
C SER A 73 26.91 -2.61 -16.59
N ASP A 74 25.68 -2.08 -16.60
CA ASP A 74 24.82 -2.03 -15.46
C ASP A 74 23.78 -3.15 -15.53
N ASN A 75 24.11 -4.29 -14.95
CA ASN A 75 23.06 -5.20 -14.52
C ASN A 75 22.09 -4.35 -13.68
N HIS A 76 20.81 -4.48 -13.95
CA HIS A 76 19.77 -3.76 -13.21
C HIS A 76 19.89 -4.07 -11.72
N ILE A 77 20.56 -3.19 -11.00
CA ILE A 77 20.69 -3.28 -9.55
C ILE A 77 19.47 -2.52 -9.01
N PRO A 78 18.61 -3.19 -8.22
CA PRO A 78 17.49 -2.50 -7.57
C PRO A 78 18.00 -1.29 -6.77
N ASP A 79 17.24 -0.20 -6.77
CA ASP A 79 17.55 0.98 -5.96
C ASP A 79 17.65 0.57 -4.47
N GLY A 80 18.65 1.06 -3.75
CA GLY A 80 18.96 0.64 -2.38
C GLY A 80 19.92 -0.55 -2.27
N TYR A 81 20.43 -1.06 -3.40
CA TYR A 81 21.46 -2.12 -3.43
C TYR A 81 22.69 -1.69 -4.22
N LYS A 82 23.85 -2.23 -3.85
CA LYS A 82 25.11 -2.07 -4.58
C LYS A 82 25.71 -3.42 -4.94
N VAL A 83 26.60 -3.45 -5.94
CA VAL A 83 27.29 -4.67 -6.33
C VAL A 83 28.27 -5.08 -5.24
N LYS A 84 28.07 -6.28 -4.68
CA LYS A 84 29.00 -6.91 -3.76
C LYS A 84 30.14 -7.63 -4.50
N GLY A 85 29.84 -8.17 -5.67
CA GLY A 85 30.83 -8.88 -6.48
C GLY A 85 30.21 -9.45 -7.76
N LYS A 86 31.09 -9.83 -8.70
CA LYS A 86 30.70 -10.48 -9.96
C LYS A 86 31.43 -11.81 -10.07
N SER A 87 30.69 -12.85 -10.48
CA SER A 87 31.29 -14.15 -10.85
C SER A 87 31.02 -14.37 -12.33
N THR A 88 32.07 -14.59 -13.10
CA THR A 88 31.98 -14.75 -14.56
C THR A 88 32.47 -16.14 -14.96
N LEU A 89 31.65 -16.86 -15.71
CA LEU A 89 32.05 -18.09 -16.38
C LEU A 89 32.46 -17.74 -17.83
N LEU A 90 33.67 -18.06 -18.19
CA LEU A 90 34.22 -17.86 -19.53
C LEU A 90 34.12 -19.17 -20.34
N ASP A 91 34.03 -19.06 -21.66
CA ASP A 91 34.20 -20.17 -22.57
C ASP A 91 35.69 -20.46 -22.84
N SER A 92 35.97 -21.47 -23.68
CA SER A 92 37.36 -21.85 -24.06
C SER A 92 38.10 -20.74 -24.77
N ASP A 93 37.42 -19.78 -25.35
CA ASP A 93 37.98 -18.67 -26.14
C ASP A 93 38.09 -17.38 -25.31
N GLY A 94 37.77 -17.46 -24.01
CA GLY A 94 37.84 -16.34 -23.06
C GLY A 94 36.63 -15.38 -23.08
N ASN A 95 35.57 -15.71 -23.78
CA ASN A 95 34.35 -14.89 -23.81
C ASN A 95 33.44 -15.19 -22.61
N THR A 96 32.72 -14.20 -22.14
CA THR A 96 31.76 -14.37 -21.04
C THR A 96 30.58 -15.22 -21.48
N LYS A 97 30.48 -16.43 -20.91
CA LYS A 97 29.32 -17.33 -21.14
C LYS A 97 28.15 -17.02 -20.22
N ILE A 98 28.42 -16.81 -18.96
CA ILE A 98 27.42 -16.45 -17.93
C ILE A 98 28.10 -15.54 -16.90
N GLN A 99 27.39 -14.54 -16.43
CA GLN A 99 27.83 -13.68 -15.34
C GLN A 99 26.76 -13.59 -14.26
N TRP A 100 27.14 -13.85 -13.02
CA TRP A 100 26.29 -13.62 -11.85
C TRP A 100 26.75 -12.35 -11.15
N VAL A 101 25.83 -11.45 -10.88
CA VAL A 101 26.07 -10.25 -10.09
C VAL A 101 25.49 -10.48 -8.70
N LYS A 102 26.36 -10.47 -7.71
CA LYS A 102 25.96 -10.50 -6.29
C LYS A 102 25.74 -9.08 -5.84
N THR A 103 24.60 -8.80 -5.25
CA THR A 103 24.27 -7.49 -4.67
C THR A 103 24.24 -7.56 -3.15
N GLU A 104 24.48 -6.45 -2.50
CA GLU A 104 24.25 -6.25 -1.07
C GLU A 104 23.50 -4.94 -0.86
N VAL A 105 22.88 -4.82 0.32
CA VAL A 105 22.14 -3.61 0.70
C VAL A 105 23.08 -2.41 0.75
N ASP A 106 22.74 -1.35 0.04
CA ASP A 106 23.40 -0.06 0.14
C ASP A 106 22.72 0.78 1.24
N LYS A 107 23.26 0.72 2.44
CA LYS A 107 22.68 1.41 3.61
C LYS A 107 22.62 2.92 3.43
N GLU A 108 23.63 3.52 2.82
CA GLU A 108 23.66 4.98 2.59
C GLU A 108 22.53 5.40 1.64
N ARG A 109 22.34 4.64 0.55
CA ARG A 109 21.26 4.90 -0.39
C ARG A 109 19.88 4.63 0.22
N GLN A 110 19.74 3.63 1.09
CA GLN A 110 18.48 3.41 1.82
C GLN A 110 18.16 4.55 2.78
N GLU A 111 19.17 5.07 3.50
CA GLU A 111 18.97 6.24 4.38
C GLU A 111 18.61 7.50 3.59
N GLU A 112 19.21 7.69 2.41
CA GLU A 112 18.87 8.80 1.50
C GLU A 112 17.43 8.71 1.01
N ILE A 113 16.99 7.53 0.53
CA ILE A 113 15.61 7.30 0.10
C ILE A 113 14.61 7.52 1.26
N MET A 114 14.94 7.06 2.47
CA MET A 114 14.11 7.32 3.64
C MET A 114 14.05 8.81 3.99
N ARG A 115 15.15 9.55 3.82
CA ARG A 115 15.16 11.00 4.00
C ARG A 115 14.32 11.71 2.95
N GLU A 116 14.48 11.36 1.66
CA GLU A 116 13.65 11.88 0.56
C GLU A 116 12.16 11.62 0.82
N LEU A 117 11.82 10.43 1.32
CA LEU A 117 10.46 10.06 1.70
C LEU A 117 9.93 10.96 2.83
N CYS A 118 10.70 11.13 3.91
CA CYS A 118 10.32 12.00 5.03
C CYS A 118 10.15 13.46 4.59
N GLU A 119 11.02 13.96 3.72
CA GLU A 119 10.93 15.31 3.15
C GLU A 119 9.68 15.46 2.28
N SER A 120 9.38 14.49 1.42
CA SER A 120 8.17 14.47 0.58
C SER A 120 6.89 14.48 1.43
N LEU A 121 6.86 13.66 2.48
CA LEU A 121 5.72 13.60 3.41
C LEU A 121 5.54 14.91 4.18
N THR A 122 6.64 15.56 4.61
CA THR A 122 6.57 16.81 5.37
C THR A 122 6.23 18.02 4.52
N GLN A 123 6.69 18.10 3.28
CA GLN A 123 6.41 19.22 2.36
C GLN A 123 4.96 19.29 1.89
N ASN A 124 4.27 18.15 1.83
CA ASN A 124 2.89 18.06 1.34
C ASN A 124 1.83 18.12 2.45
N ILE A 125 2.22 18.12 3.71
CA ILE A 125 1.27 18.27 4.83
C ILE A 125 0.84 19.74 4.93
N LYS A 126 -0.10 20.15 4.07
CA LYS A 126 -0.86 21.38 4.32
C LYS A 126 -1.78 21.14 5.52
N PRO A 127 -2.02 22.16 6.39
CA PRO A 127 -3.05 22.05 7.40
C PRO A 127 -4.39 21.67 6.74
N TRP A 128 -4.97 20.54 7.12
CA TRP A 128 -6.21 20.09 6.55
C TRP A 128 -7.35 21.05 6.87
N PRO A 129 -8.28 21.31 5.95
CA PRO A 129 -9.38 22.23 6.19
C PRO A 129 -10.24 21.72 7.35
N VAL A 130 -10.70 22.63 8.19
CA VAL A 130 -11.59 22.30 9.29
C VAL A 130 -12.98 21.96 8.71
N ILE A 131 -13.34 20.69 8.74
CA ILE A 131 -14.64 20.21 8.32
C ILE A 131 -15.65 20.53 9.43
N LYS A 132 -16.75 21.19 9.08
CA LYS A 132 -17.81 21.50 10.05
C LYS A 132 -18.49 20.21 10.53
N ALA A 133 -18.74 20.12 11.83
CA ALA A 133 -19.46 18.99 12.38
C ALA A 133 -20.92 18.96 11.92
N PRO A 134 -21.51 17.77 11.65
CA PRO A 134 -22.92 17.64 11.34
C PRO A 134 -23.79 18.10 12.51
N LYS A 135 -24.95 18.69 12.20
CA LYS A 135 -25.85 19.25 13.22
C LYS A 135 -26.71 18.21 13.93
N LYS A 136 -27.11 17.17 13.19
CA LYS A 136 -27.98 16.10 13.68
C LYS A 136 -27.25 14.77 13.55
N VAL A 137 -27.11 14.06 14.64
CA VAL A 137 -26.57 12.71 14.72
C VAL A 137 -27.23 11.98 15.88
N ASP A 138 -27.32 10.66 15.77
CA ASP A 138 -27.76 9.82 16.88
C ASP A 138 -26.60 9.59 17.86
N LYS A 139 -26.79 10.00 19.11
CA LYS A 139 -25.79 9.95 20.18
C LYS A 139 -25.51 8.53 20.70
N ASP A 140 -26.41 7.62 20.45
CA ASP A 140 -26.32 6.24 20.92
C ASP A 140 -25.68 5.32 19.89
N LEU A 141 -25.44 5.81 18.67
CA LEU A 141 -24.91 5.03 17.57
C LEU A 141 -23.40 5.29 17.33
N CYS A 142 -22.71 4.19 17.02
CA CYS A 142 -21.33 4.15 16.54
C CYS A 142 -21.25 3.33 15.25
N SER A 143 -20.78 3.92 14.16
CA SER A 143 -20.56 3.20 12.88
C SER A 143 -19.08 2.89 12.67
N VAL A 144 -18.75 1.62 12.49
CA VAL A 144 -17.40 1.12 12.28
C VAL A 144 -17.19 0.79 10.81
N TYR A 145 -16.22 1.44 10.19
CA TYR A 145 -15.85 1.27 8.78
C TYR A 145 -14.55 0.51 8.70
N THR A 146 -14.59 -0.71 8.19
CA THR A 146 -13.45 -1.62 8.21
C THR A 146 -12.92 -1.88 6.81
N ILE A 147 -11.61 -1.68 6.63
CA ILE A 147 -10.83 -2.11 5.49
C ILE A 147 -9.73 -3.04 6.00
N THR A 148 -9.57 -4.19 5.38
CA THR A 148 -8.53 -5.18 5.71
C THR A 148 -7.91 -5.76 4.46
N ASP A 149 -6.65 -6.19 4.55
CA ASP A 149 -5.95 -6.90 3.47
C ASP A 149 -6.07 -6.15 2.13
N TYR A 150 -5.91 -4.83 2.19
CA TYR A 150 -6.16 -3.97 1.05
C TYR A 150 -5.06 -4.03 0.01
N HIS A 151 -3.84 -4.31 0.46
CA HIS A 151 -2.66 -4.51 -0.38
C HIS A 151 -2.49 -3.42 -1.43
N ILE A 152 -2.54 -2.13 -1.03
CA ILE A 152 -2.15 -1.02 -1.91
C ILE A 152 -0.75 -1.31 -2.45
N GLY A 153 -0.61 -1.23 -3.78
CA GLY A 153 0.63 -1.54 -4.48
C GLY A 153 0.70 -2.97 -5.02
N ALA A 154 -0.23 -3.85 -4.72
CA ALA A 154 -0.34 -5.13 -5.42
C ALA A 154 -0.62 -4.89 -6.91
N TYR A 155 -0.13 -5.80 -7.74
CA TYR A 155 -0.43 -5.84 -9.16
C TYR A 155 -1.14 -7.15 -9.50
N SER A 156 -2.25 -7.05 -10.23
CA SER A 156 -2.96 -8.21 -10.77
C SER A 156 -3.40 -7.92 -12.20
N TRP A 157 -3.28 -8.92 -13.06
CA TRP A 157 -3.68 -8.85 -14.46
C TRP A 157 -4.93 -9.72 -14.70
N ASN A 158 -5.96 -9.13 -15.31
CA ASN A 158 -7.27 -9.75 -15.47
C ASN A 158 -7.25 -11.12 -16.14
N GLU A 159 -6.41 -11.31 -17.17
CA GLU A 159 -6.30 -12.59 -17.87
C GLU A 159 -5.82 -13.75 -16.97
N GLU A 160 -4.99 -13.45 -15.96
CA GLU A 160 -4.46 -14.43 -15.04
C GLU A 160 -5.34 -14.58 -13.79
N THR A 161 -5.84 -13.46 -13.26
CA THR A 161 -6.44 -13.42 -11.92
C THR A 161 -7.96 -13.21 -11.94
N GLY A 162 -8.52 -12.82 -13.09
CA GLY A 162 -9.93 -12.50 -13.27
C GLY A 162 -10.33 -11.08 -12.92
N ALA A 163 -9.37 -10.22 -12.51
CA ALA A 163 -9.57 -8.79 -12.30
C ALA A 163 -8.25 -8.05 -12.34
N ASP A 164 -8.22 -6.84 -12.90
CA ASP A 164 -7.07 -5.96 -12.82
C ASP A 164 -6.97 -5.30 -11.44
N TRP A 165 -5.73 -5.12 -10.96
CA TRP A 165 -5.44 -4.38 -9.74
C TRP A 165 -4.11 -3.66 -9.86
N ASP A 166 -4.12 -2.38 -9.57
CA ASP A 166 -2.98 -1.49 -9.47
C ASP A 166 -3.24 -0.39 -8.44
N ILE A 167 -2.29 0.48 -8.19
CA ILE A 167 -2.42 1.57 -7.20
C ILE A 167 -3.61 2.49 -7.53
N LYS A 168 -3.86 2.77 -8.83
CA LYS A 168 -4.95 3.67 -9.22
C LYS A 168 -6.30 3.03 -9.02
N ILE A 169 -6.45 1.77 -9.44
CA ILE A 169 -7.69 1.00 -9.23
C ILE A 169 -7.96 0.84 -7.73
N ALA A 170 -6.92 0.58 -6.93
CA ALA A 170 -7.04 0.51 -5.49
C ALA A 170 -7.56 1.83 -4.90
N GLU A 171 -6.96 2.96 -5.26
CA GLU A 171 -7.40 4.29 -4.77
C GLU A 171 -8.86 4.55 -5.10
N ASP A 172 -9.27 4.37 -6.36
CA ASP A 172 -10.63 4.63 -6.82
C ASP A 172 -11.65 3.69 -6.16
N THR A 173 -11.29 2.40 -6.02
CA THR A 173 -12.14 1.39 -5.35
C THR A 173 -12.38 1.75 -3.89
N LEU A 174 -11.36 2.21 -3.18
CA LEU A 174 -11.50 2.57 -1.77
C LEU A 174 -12.42 3.79 -1.60
N TYR A 175 -12.23 4.84 -2.39
CA TYR A 175 -13.09 6.03 -2.30
C TYR A 175 -14.53 5.71 -2.63
N LYS A 176 -14.79 4.88 -3.65
CA LYS A 176 -16.14 4.40 -3.98
C LYS A 176 -16.73 3.60 -2.81
N ALA A 177 -16.00 2.61 -2.31
CA ALA A 177 -16.47 1.77 -1.21
C ALA A 177 -16.77 2.58 0.06
N PHE A 178 -15.91 3.56 0.42
CA PHE A 178 -16.19 4.47 1.53
C PHE A 178 -17.42 5.33 1.28
N GLY A 179 -17.58 5.87 0.09
CA GLY A 179 -18.79 6.62 -0.29
C GLY A 179 -20.06 5.79 -0.10
N ASP A 180 -20.06 4.56 -0.60
CA ASP A 180 -21.20 3.65 -0.51
C ASP A 180 -21.48 3.22 0.94
N MET A 181 -20.45 2.90 1.72
CA MET A 181 -20.60 2.59 3.15
C MET A 181 -21.16 3.78 3.94
N ILE A 182 -20.64 5.00 3.70
CA ILE A 182 -21.09 6.23 4.36
C ILE A 182 -22.55 6.51 4.03
N ASN A 183 -22.94 6.38 2.77
CA ASN A 183 -24.31 6.61 2.34
C ASN A 183 -25.29 5.59 2.93
N GLY A 184 -24.86 4.34 3.09
CA GLY A 184 -25.70 3.26 3.61
C GLY A 184 -25.82 3.20 5.14
N THR A 185 -24.93 3.87 5.89
CA THR A 185 -24.98 3.86 7.37
C THR A 185 -25.82 4.99 7.94
N PRO A 186 -26.39 4.84 9.16
CA PRO A 186 -27.11 5.92 9.84
C PRO A 186 -26.15 7.08 10.25
N ASP A 187 -26.76 8.24 10.57
CA ASP A 187 -26.04 9.42 11.06
C ASP A 187 -25.65 9.23 12.53
N SER A 188 -24.65 8.42 12.81
CA SER A 188 -24.14 8.15 14.15
C SER A 188 -23.23 9.28 14.66
N GLU A 189 -23.21 9.50 15.97
CA GLU A 189 -22.31 10.49 16.58
C GLU A 189 -20.85 10.09 16.42
N GLN A 190 -20.55 8.81 16.65
CA GLN A 190 -19.21 8.25 16.59
C GLN A 190 -19.01 7.45 15.30
N ALA A 191 -17.88 7.63 14.65
CA ALA A 191 -17.34 6.71 13.66
C ALA A 191 -16.03 6.09 14.17
N VAL A 192 -15.76 4.86 13.74
CA VAL A 192 -14.44 4.24 13.87
C VAL A 192 -13.96 3.86 12.48
N PHE A 193 -12.82 4.39 12.08
CA PHE A 193 -12.12 3.94 10.88
C PHE A 193 -11.09 2.90 11.27
N VAL A 194 -11.24 1.70 10.75
CA VAL A 194 -10.32 0.58 11.02
C VAL A 194 -9.64 0.16 9.74
N GLN A 195 -8.35 0.47 9.66
CA GLN A 195 -7.43 -0.20 8.76
C GLN A 195 -6.90 -1.42 9.53
N MET A 196 -7.33 -2.65 9.15
CA MET A 196 -7.17 -3.85 9.98
C MET A 196 -5.97 -4.73 9.56
N GLY A 197 -4.89 -4.11 9.10
CA GLY A 197 -3.64 -4.77 8.69
C GLY A 197 -3.56 -5.12 7.21
N ASP A 198 -2.34 -5.34 6.74
CA ASP A 198 -2.00 -5.60 5.33
C ASP A 198 -2.58 -4.54 4.38
N PHE A 199 -2.50 -3.26 4.82
CA PHE A 199 -2.92 -2.14 3.98
C PHE A 199 -1.95 -1.91 2.84
N LEU A 200 -0.64 -2.06 3.12
CA LEU A 200 0.41 -2.05 2.12
C LEU A 200 0.72 -3.47 1.66
N HIS A 201 0.98 -3.62 0.37
CA HIS A 201 1.36 -4.92 -0.18
C HIS A 201 2.77 -5.36 0.23
N TRP A 202 3.70 -4.40 0.43
CA TRP A 202 5.04 -4.67 0.96
C TRP A 202 5.52 -3.52 1.85
N ASP A 203 6.55 -3.80 2.65
CA ASP A 203 7.01 -2.94 3.74
C ASP A 203 8.49 -2.59 3.60
N GLY A 204 8.84 -1.85 2.58
CA GLY A 204 10.21 -1.41 2.34
C GLY A 204 10.55 -1.23 0.87
N LEU A 205 11.82 -1.01 0.56
CA LEU A 205 12.28 -0.71 -0.79
C LEU A 205 12.23 -1.91 -1.74
N THR A 206 12.19 -3.13 -1.18
CA THR A 206 12.11 -4.38 -1.95
C THR A 206 10.71 -4.95 -1.80
N SER A 207 10.09 -5.29 -2.94
CA SER A 207 8.77 -5.88 -3.00
C SER A 207 8.80 -7.36 -2.59
N VAL A 208 8.93 -7.59 -1.28
CA VAL A 208 8.94 -8.91 -0.65
C VAL A 208 8.19 -8.88 0.66
N THR A 209 7.61 -10.03 1.06
CA THR A 209 7.01 -10.15 2.39
C THR A 209 8.06 -9.96 3.49
N PRO A 210 7.75 -9.21 4.57
CA PRO A 210 8.74 -8.87 5.61
C PRO A 210 9.41 -10.09 6.25
N LEU A 211 8.64 -11.12 6.60
CA LEU A 211 9.14 -12.30 7.32
C LEU A 211 9.76 -13.34 6.39
N ASN A 212 9.01 -13.79 5.39
CA ASN A 212 9.39 -14.95 4.58
C ASN A 212 10.15 -14.57 3.30
N LYS A 213 10.27 -13.27 2.98
CA LYS A 213 10.97 -12.76 1.79
C LYS A 213 10.44 -13.32 0.46
N HIS A 214 9.16 -13.70 0.42
CA HIS A 214 8.50 -14.05 -0.84
C HIS A 214 8.43 -12.81 -1.73
N VAL A 215 8.81 -12.98 -3.00
CA VAL A 215 8.72 -11.93 -4.01
C VAL A 215 7.25 -11.69 -4.33
N LEU A 216 6.86 -10.42 -4.38
CA LEU A 216 5.49 -9.98 -4.60
C LEU A 216 5.38 -9.27 -5.95
N ASP A 217 4.28 -9.53 -6.67
CA ASP A 217 3.91 -8.76 -7.86
C ASP A 217 3.39 -7.39 -7.42
N SER A 218 4.10 -6.33 -7.83
CA SER A 218 3.86 -4.99 -7.31
C SER A 218 3.76 -3.92 -8.40
N ASP A 219 2.88 -2.94 -8.17
CA ASP A 219 2.76 -1.73 -8.98
C ASP A 219 3.49 -0.56 -8.32
N GLY A 220 4.40 0.05 -9.09
CA GLY A 220 5.08 1.28 -8.71
C GLY A 220 6.27 1.10 -7.77
N ARG A 221 6.62 2.20 -7.10
CA ARG A 221 7.75 2.30 -6.17
C ARG A 221 7.26 2.59 -4.75
N TYR A 222 8.03 2.16 -3.76
CA TYR A 222 7.68 2.34 -2.35
C TYR A 222 7.34 3.79 -1.96
N PRO A 223 8.07 4.85 -2.38
CA PRO A 223 7.68 6.23 -2.08
C PRO A 223 6.30 6.61 -2.62
N LYS A 224 5.93 6.17 -3.84
CA LYS A 224 4.59 6.39 -4.41
C LYS A 224 3.53 5.64 -3.60
N LEU A 225 3.81 4.39 -3.25
CA LEU A 225 2.93 3.57 -2.41
C LEU A 225 2.62 4.26 -1.08
N VAL A 226 3.66 4.73 -0.38
CA VAL A 226 3.53 5.43 0.91
C VAL A 226 2.69 6.70 0.77
N GLN A 227 2.95 7.52 -0.26
CA GLN A 227 2.19 8.74 -0.50
C GLN A 227 0.71 8.44 -0.69
N VAL A 228 0.37 7.50 -1.59
CA VAL A 228 -1.03 7.12 -1.87
C VAL A 228 -1.70 6.53 -0.62
N ALA A 229 -1.00 5.69 0.14
CA ALA A 229 -1.52 5.11 1.37
C ALA A 229 -1.90 6.18 2.41
N VAL A 230 -1.02 7.17 2.61
CA VAL A 230 -1.28 8.29 3.54
C VAL A 230 -2.46 9.13 3.06
N GLU A 231 -2.44 9.57 1.80
CA GLU A 231 -3.50 10.41 1.21
C GLU A 231 -4.86 9.70 1.30
N THR A 232 -4.89 8.41 1.04
CA THR A 232 -6.10 7.59 1.07
C THR A 232 -6.67 7.46 2.49
N CYS A 233 -5.83 7.19 3.49
CA CYS A 233 -6.26 7.12 4.89
C CYS A 233 -6.77 8.48 5.40
N VAL A 234 -6.07 9.55 5.09
CA VAL A 234 -6.50 10.90 5.49
C VAL A 234 -7.83 11.26 4.84
N ARG A 235 -7.98 10.99 3.54
CA ARG A 235 -9.23 11.24 2.81
C ARG A 235 -10.40 10.45 3.37
N ALA A 236 -10.18 9.18 3.75
CA ALA A 236 -11.21 8.37 4.41
C ALA A 236 -11.71 9.03 5.70
N VAL A 237 -10.80 9.52 6.56
CA VAL A 237 -11.18 10.23 7.79
C VAL A 237 -11.92 11.54 7.49
N GLU A 238 -11.51 12.29 6.47
CA GLU A 238 -12.23 13.51 6.04
C GLU A 238 -13.67 13.19 5.61
N MET A 239 -13.86 12.15 4.80
CA MET A 239 -15.19 11.71 4.37
C MET A 239 -16.08 11.39 5.60
N LEU A 240 -15.55 10.69 6.59
CA LEU A 240 -16.26 10.37 7.83
C LEU A 240 -16.59 11.61 8.66
N LEU A 241 -15.71 12.61 8.71
CA LEU A 241 -15.94 13.86 9.43
C LEU A 241 -17.09 14.71 8.87
N HIS A 242 -17.46 14.51 7.61
CA HIS A 242 -18.65 15.15 7.03
C HIS A 242 -19.96 14.57 7.61
N LYS A 243 -19.97 13.29 7.99
CA LYS A 243 -21.16 12.58 8.46
C LYS A 243 -21.23 12.43 9.99
N HIS A 244 -20.10 12.26 10.66
CA HIS A 244 -20.02 11.95 12.07
C HIS A 244 -19.40 13.09 12.88
N LYS A 245 -19.76 13.25 14.14
CA LYS A 245 -19.15 14.28 15.01
C LYS A 245 -17.73 13.92 15.42
N HIS A 246 -17.50 12.64 15.72
CA HIS A 246 -16.22 12.13 16.18
C HIS A 246 -15.77 10.95 15.31
N VAL A 247 -14.48 10.87 15.05
CA VAL A 247 -13.86 9.76 14.34
C VAL A 247 -12.70 9.22 15.19
N HIS A 248 -12.76 7.94 15.51
CA HIS A 248 -11.64 7.21 16.09
C HIS A 248 -10.95 6.42 14.98
N VAL A 249 -9.61 6.47 14.93
CA VAL A 249 -8.81 5.86 13.87
C VAL A 249 -7.97 4.75 14.46
N VAL A 250 -8.06 3.56 13.89
CA VAL A 250 -7.28 2.38 14.26
C VAL A 250 -6.46 1.92 13.06
N MET A 251 -5.13 1.92 13.23
CA MET A 251 -4.17 1.44 12.22
C MET A 251 -3.55 0.14 12.73
N CYS A 252 -4.15 -1.00 12.35
CA CYS A 252 -3.67 -2.30 12.80
C CYS A 252 -2.39 -2.71 12.07
N GLU A 253 -1.52 -3.40 12.78
CA GLU A 253 -0.37 -4.10 12.21
C GLU A 253 -0.84 -5.32 11.41
N GLY A 254 -0.29 -5.49 10.20
CA GLY A 254 -0.41 -6.71 9.40
C GLY A 254 0.94 -7.40 9.24
N ASN A 255 0.98 -8.55 8.57
CA ASN A 255 2.24 -9.25 8.31
C ASN A 255 2.96 -8.78 7.05
N HIS A 256 2.30 -8.02 6.16
CA HIS A 256 2.89 -7.37 5.00
C HIS A 256 3.43 -5.97 5.31
N ASP A 257 2.92 -5.31 6.35
CA ASP A 257 3.18 -3.90 6.65
C ASP A 257 3.51 -3.62 8.12
N LEU A 258 4.39 -4.42 8.71
CA LEU A 258 4.84 -4.31 10.10
C LEU A 258 5.35 -2.91 10.46
N THR A 259 6.27 -2.36 9.66
CA THR A 259 6.76 -0.97 9.82
C THR A 259 5.79 0.04 9.23
N GLY A 260 5.07 -0.33 8.19
CA GLY A 260 4.06 0.48 7.54
C GLY A 260 2.97 0.95 8.48
N SER A 261 2.43 0.06 9.29
CA SER A 261 1.41 0.38 10.29
C SER A 261 1.89 1.38 11.34
N VAL A 262 3.16 1.29 11.76
CA VAL A 262 3.76 2.20 12.77
C VAL A 262 3.83 3.63 12.23
N TRP A 263 4.38 3.83 11.02
CA TRP A 263 4.47 5.19 10.48
C TRP A 263 3.12 5.72 10.01
N LEU A 264 2.18 4.88 9.51
CA LEU A 264 0.80 5.29 9.22
C LEU A 264 0.12 5.82 10.48
N GLN A 265 0.20 5.11 11.60
CA GLN A 265 -0.34 5.56 12.89
C GLN A 265 0.26 6.91 13.30
N ALA A 266 1.59 7.05 13.21
CA ALA A 266 2.29 8.29 13.55
C ALA A 266 1.86 9.46 12.66
N ILE A 267 1.74 9.25 11.36
CA ILE A 267 1.30 10.28 10.40
C ILE A 267 -0.15 10.67 10.66
N MET A 268 -1.06 9.72 10.90
CA MET A 268 -2.46 10.03 11.23
C MET A 268 -2.57 10.87 12.51
N LYS A 269 -1.78 10.56 13.56
CA LYS A 269 -1.68 11.42 14.76
C LYS A 269 -1.22 12.83 14.43
N MET A 270 -0.22 12.98 13.57
CA MET A 270 0.31 14.28 13.17
C MET A 270 -0.69 15.08 12.33
N ALA A 271 -1.30 14.43 11.34
CA ALA A 271 -2.27 15.04 10.43
C ALA A 271 -3.47 15.62 11.17
N PHE A 272 -3.97 14.89 12.17
CA PHE A 272 -5.17 15.28 12.92
C PHE A 272 -4.89 15.87 14.32
N LYS A 273 -3.63 16.15 14.66
CA LYS A 273 -3.22 16.67 15.99
C LYS A 273 -4.04 17.86 16.48
N LYS A 274 -4.44 18.76 15.57
CA LYS A 274 -5.23 19.96 15.88
C LYS A 274 -6.74 19.75 15.78
N ASN A 275 -7.20 18.60 15.31
CA ASN A 275 -8.62 18.31 15.13
C ASN A 275 -9.17 17.56 16.34
N LYS A 276 -9.85 18.27 17.25
CA LYS A 276 -10.44 17.70 18.47
C LYS A 276 -11.54 16.64 18.21
N ARG A 277 -11.98 16.49 16.98
CA ARG A 277 -13.00 15.50 16.57
C ARG A 277 -12.37 14.16 16.17
N VAL A 278 -11.04 14.09 16.02
CA VAL A 278 -10.32 12.89 15.63
C VAL A 278 -9.44 12.42 16.77
N THR A 279 -9.54 11.14 17.10
CA THR A 279 -8.62 10.42 17.98
C THR A 279 -7.98 9.29 17.20
N VAL A 280 -6.70 9.03 17.44
CA VAL A 280 -5.98 7.92 16.81
C VAL A 280 -5.52 6.98 17.90
N ASP A 281 -5.83 5.70 17.76
CA ASP A 281 -5.36 4.66 18.67
C ASP A 281 -3.83 4.68 18.74
N ASP A 282 -3.28 4.54 19.93
CA ASP A 282 -1.83 4.61 20.16
C ASP A 282 -1.22 3.30 20.67
N SER A 283 -1.96 2.21 20.57
CA SER A 283 -1.48 0.90 20.95
C SER A 283 -0.20 0.53 20.17
N VAL A 284 0.80 0.07 20.91
CA VAL A 284 2.02 -0.52 20.38
C VAL A 284 1.92 -2.04 20.26
N PHE A 285 0.78 -2.61 20.65
CA PHE A 285 0.49 -4.04 20.55
C PHE A 285 -0.41 -4.28 19.35
N PRO A 286 -0.33 -5.45 18.71
CA PRO A 286 -1.14 -5.77 17.52
C PRO A 286 -2.61 -6.11 17.87
N TYR A 287 -3.08 -5.72 19.03
CA TYR A 287 -4.46 -5.86 19.50
C TYR A 287 -5.02 -4.49 19.86
N TYR A 288 -6.17 -4.16 19.28
CA TYR A 288 -6.80 -2.84 19.40
C TYR A 288 -8.21 -2.98 19.95
N SER A 289 -8.71 -1.98 20.66
CA SER A 289 -10.06 -2.00 21.18
C SER A 289 -10.69 -0.62 21.29
N PHE A 290 -12.01 -0.59 21.21
CA PHE A 290 -12.82 0.59 21.44
C PHE A 290 -14.09 0.17 22.20
N ALA A 291 -14.43 0.87 23.28
CA ALA A 291 -15.64 0.62 24.03
C ALA A 291 -16.72 1.67 23.69
N TRP A 292 -17.95 1.21 23.43
CA TRP A 292 -19.09 2.06 23.12
C TRP A 292 -20.30 1.65 23.97
N GLY A 293 -20.52 2.31 25.10
CA GLY A 293 -21.55 1.90 26.05
C GLY A 293 -21.32 0.46 26.52
N ASN A 294 -22.32 -0.42 26.33
CA ASN A 294 -22.24 -1.84 26.69
C ASN A 294 -21.61 -2.69 25.57
N VAL A 295 -20.91 -2.08 24.61
CA VAL A 295 -20.29 -2.77 23.47
C VAL A 295 -18.77 -2.70 23.56
N PHE A 296 -18.13 -3.86 23.52
CA PHE A 296 -16.69 -3.99 23.30
C PHE A 296 -16.42 -4.30 21.83
N LEU A 297 -15.57 -3.52 21.19
CA LEU A 297 -15.09 -3.71 19.83
C LEU A 297 -13.59 -4.02 19.88
N GLY A 298 -13.18 -5.15 19.35
CA GLY A 298 -11.78 -5.58 19.28
C GLY A 298 -11.31 -5.81 17.84
N TRP A 299 -10.04 -5.52 17.57
CA TRP A 299 -9.44 -5.73 16.24
C TRP A 299 -8.06 -6.35 16.36
N HIS A 300 -7.79 -7.29 15.47
CA HIS A 300 -6.50 -7.92 15.28
C HIS A 300 -6.42 -8.45 13.84
N HIS A 301 -5.33 -8.22 13.12
CA HIS A 301 -5.23 -8.64 11.73
C HIS A 301 -5.50 -10.15 11.51
N GLY A 302 -5.03 -11.02 12.38
CA GLY A 302 -5.29 -12.47 12.27
C GLY A 302 -4.05 -13.32 12.08
N HIS A 303 -2.90 -12.74 11.76
CA HIS A 303 -1.67 -13.46 11.46
C HIS A 303 -0.99 -14.15 12.68
N LEU A 304 -1.25 -13.68 13.91
CA LEU A 304 -0.65 -14.23 15.14
C LEU A 304 -1.55 -15.24 15.86
N THR A 305 -2.85 -15.25 15.57
CA THR A 305 -3.81 -16.05 16.32
C THR A 305 -4.97 -16.48 15.45
N LYS A 306 -5.30 -17.76 15.47
CA LYS A 306 -6.49 -18.31 14.79
C LYS A 306 -7.77 -17.68 15.33
N ILE A 307 -8.78 -17.51 14.49
CA ILE A 307 -10.04 -16.82 14.80
C ILE A 307 -10.66 -17.27 16.13
N ARG A 308 -10.76 -18.57 16.39
CA ARG A 308 -11.34 -19.11 17.65
C ARG A 308 -10.51 -18.82 18.91
N GLY A 309 -9.25 -18.47 18.77
CA GLY A 309 -8.37 -18.13 19.89
C GLY A 309 -8.38 -16.65 20.28
N LEU A 310 -8.95 -15.77 19.43
CA LEU A 310 -8.87 -14.32 19.62
C LEU A 310 -9.56 -13.85 20.89
N ALA A 311 -10.77 -14.33 21.20
CA ALA A 311 -11.49 -13.95 22.44
C ALA A 311 -10.64 -14.24 23.68
N GLY A 312 -10.02 -15.44 23.73
CA GLY A 312 -9.12 -15.81 24.84
C GLY A 312 -7.89 -14.90 24.97
N LYS A 313 -7.31 -14.44 23.83
CA LYS A 313 -6.19 -13.50 23.83
C LYS A 313 -6.59 -12.14 24.37
N PHE A 314 -7.70 -11.58 23.89
CA PHE A 314 -8.23 -10.31 24.42
C PHE A 314 -8.54 -10.45 25.93
N PHE A 315 -9.18 -11.52 26.35
CA PHE A 315 -9.54 -11.73 27.75
C PHE A 315 -8.32 -11.97 28.66
N SER A 316 -7.22 -12.54 28.15
CA SER A 316 -6.00 -12.77 28.94
C SER A 316 -5.26 -11.47 29.28
N GLU A 317 -5.38 -10.42 28.47
CA GLU A 317 -4.73 -9.13 28.68
C GLU A 317 -5.55 -8.25 29.64
N PRO A 318 -4.99 -7.80 30.78
CA PRO A 318 -5.75 -7.09 31.82
C PRO A 318 -6.52 -5.86 31.33
N ARG A 319 -5.94 -5.07 30.42
CA ARG A 319 -6.57 -3.86 29.88
C ARG A 319 -7.85 -4.17 29.10
N PHE A 320 -7.85 -5.20 28.26
CA PHE A 320 -9.01 -5.60 27.49
C PHE A 320 -10.02 -6.34 28.36
N ARG A 321 -9.54 -7.21 29.26
CA ARG A 321 -10.39 -7.92 30.21
C ARG A 321 -11.24 -6.97 31.04
N SER A 322 -10.67 -5.87 31.52
CA SER A 322 -11.40 -4.83 32.26
C SER A 322 -12.50 -4.18 31.41
N GLN A 323 -12.21 -3.91 30.13
CA GLN A 323 -13.22 -3.36 29.20
C GLN A 323 -14.32 -4.39 28.93
N MET A 324 -13.95 -5.64 28.60
CA MET A 324 -14.92 -6.72 28.30
C MET A 324 -15.81 -7.05 29.50
N ALA A 325 -15.28 -7.00 30.72
CA ALA A 325 -16.06 -7.24 31.94
C ALA A 325 -17.15 -6.20 32.21
N ASN A 326 -17.03 -5.01 31.63
CA ASN A 326 -17.99 -3.91 31.76
C ASN A 326 -18.89 -3.76 30.52
N THR A 327 -18.87 -4.72 29.60
CA THR A 327 -19.69 -4.74 28.39
C THR A 327 -20.51 -6.02 28.28
N GLU A 328 -21.68 -5.91 27.67
CA GLU A 328 -22.60 -7.03 27.44
C GLU A 328 -22.34 -7.68 26.06
N TYR A 329 -22.00 -6.85 25.08
CA TYR A 329 -21.81 -7.27 23.69
C TYR A 329 -20.33 -7.20 23.34
N ILE A 330 -19.76 -8.30 22.88
CA ILE A 330 -18.34 -8.42 22.55
C ILE A 330 -18.21 -8.80 21.07
N TYR A 331 -17.65 -7.92 20.28
CA TYR A 331 -17.38 -8.13 18.85
C TYR A 331 -15.89 -8.01 18.58
N ILE A 332 -15.30 -8.99 17.91
CA ILE A 332 -13.89 -8.99 17.55
C ILE A 332 -13.79 -9.22 16.03
N SER A 333 -13.14 -8.30 15.34
CA SER A 333 -12.93 -8.39 13.89
C SER A 333 -11.49 -8.79 13.56
N THR A 334 -11.33 -9.55 12.48
CA THR A 334 -10.02 -10.01 11.97
C THR A 334 -10.00 -10.08 10.45
N GLY A 335 -8.81 -10.16 9.84
CA GLY A 335 -8.56 -10.26 8.40
C GLY A 335 -7.66 -11.44 8.06
N HIS A 336 -6.59 -11.18 7.28
CA HIS A 336 -5.47 -12.05 6.92
C HIS A 336 -5.77 -13.16 5.90
N TYR A 337 -6.89 -13.82 5.98
CA TYR A 337 -7.20 -14.97 5.11
C TYR A 337 -8.09 -14.61 3.90
N HIS A 338 -8.41 -13.33 3.71
CA HIS A 338 -9.22 -12.81 2.60
C HIS A 338 -10.61 -13.49 2.45
N THR A 339 -11.08 -14.20 3.46
CA THR A 339 -12.35 -14.96 3.44
C THR A 339 -13.26 -14.50 4.54
N LYS A 340 -14.57 -14.65 4.36
CA LYS A 340 -15.55 -14.35 5.39
C LYS A 340 -15.78 -15.56 6.29
N GLU A 341 -15.66 -15.37 7.61
CA GLU A 341 -16.00 -16.40 8.61
C GLU A 341 -16.55 -15.70 9.86
N VAL A 342 -17.61 -16.24 10.43
CA VAL A 342 -18.16 -15.75 11.70
C VAL A 342 -18.23 -16.93 12.68
N VAL A 343 -17.72 -16.73 13.88
CA VAL A 343 -17.76 -17.70 14.95
C VAL A 343 -18.17 -17.05 16.27
N GLU A 344 -18.90 -17.77 17.10
CA GLU A 344 -19.18 -17.40 18.47
C GLU A 344 -18.32 -18.22 19.41
N VAL A 345 -17.60 -17.58 20.32
CA VAL A 345 -16.73 -18.22 21.29
C VAL A 345 -16.77 -17.48 22.61
N SER A 346 -17.19 -18.17 23.68
CA SER A 346 -17.19 -17.62 25.05
C SER A 346 -17.92 -16.27 25.19
N GLY A 347 -19.05 -16.12 24.49
CA GLY A 347 -19.86 -14.90 24.53
C GLY A 347 -19.37 -13.77 23.62
N ALA A 348 -18.31 -13.99 22.86
CA ALA A 348 -17.83 -13.03 21.86
C ALA A 348 -18.22 -13.50 20.44
N VAL A 349 -18.70 -12.59 19.62
CA VAL A 349 -18.85 -12.77 18.16
C VAL A 349 -17.54 -12.35 17.51
N ILE A 350 -16.91 -13.28 16.78
CA ILE A 350 -15.66 -13.01 16.09
C ILE A 350 -15.89 -13.15 14.60
N GLU A 351 -15.60 -12.10 13.85
CA GLU A 351 -15.82 -12.04 12.40
C GLU A 351 -14.51 -11.80 11.65
N ARG A 352 -14.23 -12.63 10.67
CA ARG A 352 -13.22 -12.39 9.65
C ARG A 352 -13.87 -11.66 8.50
N HIS A 353 -13.27 -10.53 8.13
CA HIS A 353 -13.76 -9.68 7.06
C HIS A 353 -13.17 -10.06 5.70
N PRO A 354 -13.94 -9.93 4.61
CA PRO A 354 -13.42 -10.03 3.26
C PRO A 354 -12.57 -8.81 2.91
N THR A 355 -11.76 -8.91 1.86
CA THR A 355 -11.01 -7.79 1.30
C THR A 355 -11.63 -7.21 0.04
N LEU A 356 -11.35 -5.94 -0.25
CA LEU A 356 -11.66 -5.31 -1.55
C LEU A 356 -10.60 -5.60 -2.61
N ASN A 357 -9.40 -6.06 -2.20
CA ASN A 357 -8.30 -6.37 -3.11
C ASN A 357 -8.71 -7.41 -4.17
N ALA A 358 -8.19 -7.28 -5.38
CA ALA A 358 -8.29 -8.33 -6.37
C ALA A 358 -7.40 -9.52 -5.96
N ARG A 359 -7.78 -10.71 -6.38
CA ARG A 359 -6.97 -11.91 -6.20
C ARG A 359 -5.63 -11.72 -6.93
N ASP A 360 -4.53 -12.05 -6.30
CA ASP A 360 -3.21 -12.04 -6.92
C ASP A 360 -2.94 -13.32 -7.73
N ALA A 361 -1.80 -13.38 -8.44
CA ALA A 361 -1.41 -14.52 -9.24
C ALA A 361 -1.20 -15.79 -8.39
N TYR A 362 -0.74 -15.64 -7.13
CA TYR A 362 -0.55 -16.77 -6.22
C TYR A 362 -1.88 -17.42 -5.84
N GLY A 363 -2.86 -16.62 -5.41
CA GLY A 363 -4.22 -17.08 -5.12
C GLY A 363 -4.94 -17.64 -6.35
N ALA A 364 -4.67 -17.06 -7.53
CA ALA A 364 -5.22 -17.55 -8.79
C ALA A 364 -4.76 -18.98 -9.10
N ARG A 365 -3.49 -19.30 -8.90
CA ARG A 365 -2.93 -20.66 -9.09
C ARG A 365 -3.47 -21.66 -8.09
N GLY A 366 -3.80 -21.22 -6.88
CA GLY A 366 -4.45 -22.05 -5.86
C GLY A 366 -5.95 -22.27 -6.08
N PHE A 367 -6.55 -21.69 -7.12
CA PHE A 367 -7.99 -21.64 -7.35
C PHE A 367 -8.78 -21.08 -6.17
N GLU A 368 -8.14 -20.21 -5.38
CA GLU A 368 -8.79 -19.54 -4.26
C GLU A 368 -9.79 -18.49 -4.78
N HIS A 369 -11.04 -18.63 -4.38
CA HIS A 369 -12.12 -17.71 -4.71
C HIS A 369 -12.79 -17.22 -3.44
N SER A 370 -12.68 -15.93 -3.17
CA SER A 370 -13.39 -15.25 -2.10
C SER A 370 -14.21 -14.10 -2.65
N GLN A 371 -15.37 -13.85 -2.07
CA GLN A 371 -16.15 -12.66 -2.40
C GLN A 371 -15.40 -11.44 -1.88
N ARG A 372 -15.15 -10.50 -2.79
CA ARG A 372 -14.55 -9.20 -2.44
C ARG A 372 -15.57 -8.31 -1.77
N GLY A 373 -15.15 -7.53 -0.79
CA GLY A 373 -16.05 -6.59 -0.13
C GLY A 373 -15.42 -5.88 1.06
N ALA A 374 -16.14 -4.87 1.54
CA ALA A 374 -15.86 -4.19 2.80
C ALA A 374 -17.16 -4.01 3.59
N LEU A 375 -17.03 -3.77 4.87
CA LEU A 375 -18.16 -3.72 5.80
C LEU A 375 -18.16 -2.40 6.58
N ALA A 376 -19.36 -1.79 6.70
CA ALA A 376 -19.64 -0.82 7.74
C ALA A 376 -20.71 -1.40 8.67
N ILE A 377 -20.42 -1.45 9.97
CA ILE A 377 -21.31 -2.03 10.98
C ILE A 377 -21.66 -0.94 11.98
N THR A 378 -22.95 -0.77 12.26
CA THR A 378 -23.44 0.21 13.24
C THR A 378 -23.87 -0.49 14.53
N TYR A 379 -23.38 0.02 15.64
CA TYR A 379 -23.64 -0.46 16.99
C TYR A 379 -24.40 0.59 17.79
N ASP A 380 -25.44 0.15 18.49
CA ASP A 380 -26.14 0.91 19.52
C ASP A 380 -25.51 0.63 20.89
N LYS A 381 -25.36 1.66 21.73
CA LYS A 381 -24.73 1.54 23.06
C LYS A 381 -25.34 0.48 23.97
N GLN A 382 -26.64 0.17 23.79
CA GLN A 382 -27.40 -0.72 24.67
C GLN A 382 -27.81 -2.03 24.00
N LYS A 383 -27.80 -2.09 22.66
CA LYS A 383 -28.38 -3.21 21.90
C LYS A 383 -27.34 -4.01 21.08
N GLY A 384 -26.08 -3.54 21.07
CA GLY A 384 -25.07 -4.16 20.23
C GLY A 384 -25.21 -3.80 18.76
N GLU A 385 -24.92 -4.72 17.84
CA GLU A 385 -25.05 -4.53 16.38
C GLU A 385 -26.50 -4.34 15.98
N ILE A 386 -26.81 -3.26 15.24
CA ILE A 386 -28.16 -2.95 14.77
C ILE A 386 -28.30 -2.89 13.25
N SER A 387 -27.22 -2.62 12.53
CA SER A 387 -27.25 -2.60 11.07
C SER A 387 -25.85 -2.85 10.49
N ARG A 388 -25.86 -3.31 9.25
CA ARG A 388 -24.64 -3.62 8.52
C ARG A 388 -24.80 -3.27 7.04
N VAL A 389 -23.79 -2.64 6.48
CA VAL A 389 -23.66 -2.32 5.05
C VAL A 389 -22.50 -3.11 4.49
N THR A 390 -22.76 -3.93 3.48
CA THR A 390 -21.73 -4.63 2.73
C THR A 390 -21.60 -3.97 1.36
N VAL A 391 -20.39 -3.61 0.99
CA VAL A 391 -20.07 -3.05 -0.33
C VAL A 391 -19.14 -3.99 -1.08
N THR A 392 -19.34 -4.08 -2.39
CA THR A 392 -18.52 -4.87 -3.31
C THR A 392 -17.89 -3.94 -4.34
N PRO A 393 -16.69 -4.27 -4.90
CA PRO A 393 -16.03 -3.43 -5.91
C PRO A 393 -16.85 -3.21 -7.16
#